data_7280722ff6ded4f2cec51793d1665674
#
_entry.id   7280722ff6ded4f2cec51793d1665674
#
_cell.length_a   1.000
_cell.length_b   1.000
_cell.length_c   1.000
_cell.angle_alpha   90.00
_cell.angle_beta   90.00
_cell.angle_gamma   90.00
#
_symmetry.space_group_name_H-M   'P 1'
#
loop_
_entity.id
_entity.type
_entity.pdbx_description
1 polymer ?
#
loop_
_entity_poly.entity_id
_entity_poly.type
_entity_poly.pdbx_seq_one_letter_code
_entity_poly.pdbx_strand_id
1 'polypeptide(L)'
;LPLWHHQLSYKSACMREQIDAQKMEDMVELTSLYQGTSGQYVFIAPKCRQDFLDEAQMQQNCLASYVSRFVDGESMIIFMRTKQNPTQSLVTIELRKDDNGDYTILNQKYQARNRDCTPEQNDAIDKWLKRAINRVHKKLQGEEVEVDEELTEILSTLED
;
A
#
# COMPACT_ATOMS: atom_id res chain seq x y z
N LEU A 1 -32.35 -25.91 -12.31
CA LEU A 1 -32.65 -24.54 -11.87
C LEU A 1 -33.23 -23.73 -13.01
N PRO A 2 -34.21 -22.87 -12.72
CA PRO A 2 -34.72 -21.97 -13.75
C PRO A 2 -33.65 -21.06 -14.32
N LEU A 3 -33.74 -20.72 -15.58
CA LEU A 3 -32.77 -19.89 -16.30
C LEU A 3 -32.61 -18.52 -15.65
N TRP A 4 -33.70 -17.94 -15.14
CA TRP A 4 -33.66 -16.63 -14.46
C TRP A 4 -32.81 -16.67 -13.19
N HIS A 5 -32.71 -17.81 -12.51
CA HIS A 5 -31.88 -17.97 -11.32
C HIS A 5 -30.39 -17.87 -11.64
N HIS A 6 -29.98 -18.45 -12.75
CA HIS A 6 -28.61 -18.31 -13.26
C HIS A 6 -28.26 -16.86 -13.60
N GLN A 7 -29.19 -16.15 -14.24
CA GLN A 7 -28.99 -14.74 -14.62
C GLN A 7 -28.83 -13.83 -13.38
N LEU A 8 -29.60 -14.06 -12.33
CA LEU A 8 -29.50 -13.30 -11.07
C LEU A 8 -28.15 -13.56 -10.38
N SER A 9 -27.72 -14.82 -10.31
CA SER A 9 -26.43 -15.18 -9.70
C SER A 9 -25.27 -14.55 -10.46
N TYR A 10 -25.32 -14.53 -11.79
CA TYR A 10 -24.32 -13.92 -12.64
C TYR A 10 -24.24 -12.40 -12.40
N LYS A 11 -25.38 -11.72 -12.39
CA LYS A 11 -25.45 -10.28 -12.12
C LYS A 11 -24.90 -9.93 -10.73
N SER A 12 -25.22 -10.73 -9.70
CA SER A 12 -24.67 -10.51 -8.35
C SER A 12 -23.16 -10.66 -8.32
N ALA A 13 -22.61 -11.64 -9.03
CA ALA A 13 -21.17 -11.84 -9.11
C ALA A 13 -20.49 -10.66 -9.83
N CYS A 14 -21.06 -10.19 -10.94
CA CYS A 14 -20.55 -9.03 -11.67
C CYS A 14 -20.58 -7.76 -10.84
N MET A 15 -21.66 -7.54 -10.07
CA MET A 15 -21.77 -6.39 -9.19
C MET A 15 -20.73 -6.43 -8.08
N ARG A 16 -20.47 -7.62 -7.49
CA ARG A 16 -19.43 -7.76 -6.46
C ARG A 16 -18.05 -7.47 -7.02
N GLU A 17 -17.74 -7.95 -8.21
CA GLU A 17 -16.47 -7.66 -8.87
C GLU A 17 -16.28 -6.17 -9.10
N GLN A 18 -17.34 -5.46 -9.51
CA GLN A 18 -17.29 -4.01 -9.71
C GLN A 18 -17.07 -3.27 -8.40
N ILE A 19 -17.74 -3.68 -7.32
CA ILE A 19 -17.58 -3.09 -6.00
C ILE A 19 -16.16 -3.32 -5.49
N ASP A 20 -15.62 -4.53 -5.63
CA ASP A 20 -14.27 -4.85 -5.19
C ASP A 20 -13.22 -4.08 -6.00
N ALA A 21 -13.44 -3.91 -7.30
CA ALA A 21 -12.56 -3.12 -8.15
C ALA A 21 -12.55 -1.64 -7.71
N GLN A 22 -13.70 -1.08 -7.37
CA GLN A 22 -13.81 0.29 -6.89
C GLN A 22 -13.13 0.46 -5.52
N LYS A 23 -13.33 -0.49 -4.61
CA LYS A 23 -12.68 -0.48 -3.31
C LYS A 23 -11.16 -0.56 -3.45
N MET A 24 -10.68 -1.41 -4.35
CA MET A 24 -9.25 -1.52 -4.64
C MET A 24 -8.70 -0.18 -5.13
N GLU A 25 -9.37 0.45 -6.09
CA GLU A 25 -8.97 1.73 -6.64
C GLU A 25 -8.93 2.82 -5.57
N ASP A 26 -9.95 2.87 -4.71
CA ASP A 26 -10.02 3.83 -3.61
C ASP A 26 -8.86 3.65 -2.62
N MET A 27 -8.53 2.41 -2.27
CA MET A 27 -7.41 2.12 -1.38
C MET A 27 -6.07 2.41 -2.02
N VAL A 28 -5.92 2.13 -3.31
CA VAL A 28 -4.70 2.47 -4.06
C VAL A 28 -4.49 3.98 -4.06
N GLU A 29 -5.53 4.73 -4.33
CA GLU A 29 -5.48 6.20 -4.35
C GLU A 29 -5.11 6.76 -2.96
N LEU A 30 -5.77 6.29 -1.91
CA LEU A 30 -5.47 6.72 -0.55
C LEU A 30 -4.04 6.35 -0.14
N THR A 31 -3.62 5.11 -0.42
CA THR A 31 -2.29 4.63 -0.06
C THR A 31 -1.21 5.42 -0.80
N SER A 32 -1.48 5.85 -2.04
CA SER A 32 -0.52 6.65 -2.81
C SER A 32 -0.16 7.96 -2.14
N LEU A 33 -1.05 8.51 -1.30
CA LEU A 33 -0.80 9.73 -0.54
C LEU A 33 0.28 9.53 0.54
N TYR A 34 0.50 8.30 0.96
CA TYR A 34 1.51 7.95 1.97
C TYR A 34 2.90 7.76 1.36
N GLN A 35 3.01 7.69 0.04
CA GLN A 35 4.30 7.52 -0.62
C GLN A 35 5.26 8.64 -0.26
N GLY A 36 6.54 8.31 -0.14
CA GLY A 36 7.56 9.30 0.22
C GLY A 36 8.94 8.70 0.26
N THR A 37 9.89 9.46 0.77
CA THR A 37 11.28 9.05 0.92
C THR A 37 11.74 9.31 2.36
N SER A 38 12.71 8.53 2.81
CA SER A 38 13.34 8.71 4.12
C SER A 38 14.74 8.10 4.06
N GLY A 39 15.78 8.93 4.23
CA GLY A 39 17.15 8.48 4.11
C GLY A 39 17.43 7.93 2.72
N GLN A 40 17.95 6.71 2.66
CA GLN A 40 18.22 6.03 1.38
C GLN A 40 17.05 5.16 0.90
N TYR A 41 15.87 5.31 1.49
CA TYR A 41 14.72 4.47 1.21
C TYR A 41 13.59 5.25 0.55
N VAL A 42 12.79 4.53 -0.24
CA VAL A 42 11.56 5.02 -0.86
C VAL A 42 10.42 4.13 -0.43
N PHE A 43 9.24 4.73 -0.23
CA PHE A 43 8.04 4.05 0.25
C PHE A 43 6.98 4.15 -0.84
N ILE A 44 6.58 3.01 -1.38
CA ILE A 44 5.77 2.91 -2.60
C ILE A 44 4.47 2.15 -2.29
N ALA A 45 3.35 2.67 -2.80
CA ALA A 45 2.05 2.03 -2.70
C ALA A 45 1.89 0.96 -3.76
N PRO A 46 1.16 -0.13 -3.47
CA PRO A 46 0.74 -1.06 -4.51
C PRO A 46 -0.26 -0.37 -5.44
N LYS A 47 -0.25 -0.73 -6.71
CA LYS A 47 -1.15 -0.17 -7.72
C LYS A 47 -2.23 -1.15 -8.14
N CYS A 48 -1.99 -2.44 -7.97
CA CYS A 48 -2.89 -3.50 -8.40
C CYS A 48 -2.61 -4.79 -7.64
N ARG A 49 -3.47 -5.78 -7.84
CA ARG A 49 -3.33 -7.09 -7.21
C ARG A 49 -1.98 -7.74 -7.52
N GLN A 50 -1.48 -7.57 -8.75
CA GLN A 50 -0.22 -8.18 -9.17
C GLN A 50 0.96 -7.69 -8.32
N ASP A 51 0.94 -6.45 -7.87
CA ASP A 51 2.01 -5.90 -7.01
C ASP A 51 2.11 -6.67 -5.69
N PHE A 52 0.96 -7.06 -5.11
CA PHE A 52 0.96 -7.91 -3.90
C PHE A 52 1.53 -9.29 -4.16
N LEU A 53 1.18 -9.88 -5.32
CA LEU A 53 1.66 -11.21 -5.68
C LEU A 53 3.17 -11.20 -5.94
N ASP A 54 3.66 -10.18 -6.62
CA ASP A 54 5.09 -10.01 -6.90
C ASP A 54 5.88 -9.82 -5.61
N GLU A 55 5.39 -8.98 -4.70
CA GLU A 55 6.02 -8.74 -3.41
C GLU A 55 6.07 -10.02 -2.57
N ALA A 56 4.96 -10.76 -2.53
CA ALA A 56 4.87 -12.02 -1.80
C ALA A 56 5.88 -13.04 -2.34
N GLN A 57 6.04 -13.11 -3.65
CA GLN A 57 6.99 -14.02 -4.28
C GLN A 57 8.43 -13.64 -3.94
N MET A 58 8.77 -12.35 -4.04
CA MET A 58 10.11 -11.86 -3.73
C MET A 58 10.47 -12.06 -2.25
N GLN A 59 9.53 -11.84 -1.36
CA GLN A 59 9.75 -11.98 0.09
C GLN A 59 9.52 -13.39 0.62
N GLN A 60 8.97 -14.28 -0.20
CA GLN A 60 8.63 -15.64 0.22
C GLN A 60 7.78 -15.66 1.49
N ASN A 61 6.69 -14.90 1.47
CA ASN A 61 5.75 -14.78 2.59
C ASN A 61 4.29 -14.89 2.13
N CYS A 62 3.36 -14.70 3.05
CA CYS A 62 1.92 -14.85 2.82
C CYS A 62 1.23 -13.54 2.45
N LEU A 63 1.95 -12.55 1.94
CA LEU A 63 1.41 -11.23 1.64
C LEU A 63 0.21 -11.27 0.68
N ALA A 64 0.17 -12.26 -0.22
CA ALA A 64 -0.95 -12.44 -1.13
C ALA A 64 -2.30 -12.54 -0.40
N SER A 65 -2.32 -13.07 0.83
CA SER A 65 -3.54 -13.17 1.63
C SER A 65 -4.04 -11.81 2.15
N TYR A 66 -3.20 -10.77 2.10
CA TYR A 66 -3.56 -9.44 2.59
C TYR A 66 -4.33 -8.61 1.56
N VAL A 67 -4.46 -9.09 0.32
CA VAL A 67 -5.17 -8.36 -0.72
C VAL A 67 -6.60 -8.04 -0.30
N SER A 68 -7.33 -9.01 0.26
CA SER A 68 -8.71 -8.80 0.69
C SER A 68 -8.80 -7.79 1.84
N ARG A 69 -7.86 -7.82 2.78
CA ARG A 69 -7.80 -6.85 3.88
C ARG A 69 -7.53 -5.43 3.37
N PHE A 70 -6.66 -5.32 2.38
CA PHE A 70 -6.36 -4.05 1.74
C PHE A 70 -7.59 -3.49 1.02
N VAL A 71 -8.25 -4.32 0.22
CA VAL A 71 -9.47 -3.93 -0.50
C VAL A 71 -10.56 -3.47 0.47
N ASP A 72 -10.73 -4.19 1.58
CA ASP A 72 -11.74 -3.86 2.60
C ASP A 72 -11.34 -2.69 3.50
N GLY A 73 -10.13 -2.16 3.35
CA GLY A 73 -9.66 -1.03 4.14
C GLY A 73 -9.21 -1.38 5.55
N GLU A 74 -9.10 -2.66 5.90
CA GLU A 74 -8.62 -3.10 7.21
C GLU A 74 -7.13 -2.83 7.40
N SER A 75 -6.35 -3.03 6.33
CA SER A 75 -4.91 -2.88 6.34
C SER A 75 -4.45 -2.05 5.17
N MET A 76 -3.60 -1.07 5.42
CA MET A 76 -2.91 -0.35 4.36
C MET A 76 -1.52 -0.97 4.21
N ILE A 77 -1.15 -1.34 2.98
CA ILE A 77 0.12 -1.99 2.68
C ILE A 77 1.02 -1.03 1.90
N ILE A 78 2.25 -0.89 2.34
CA ILE A 78 3.25 -0.02 1.70
C ILE A 78 4.55 -0.81 1.57
N PHE A 79 5.22 -0.66 0.42
CA PHE A 79 6.48 -1.32 0.14
C PHE A 79 7.64 -0.34 0.34
N MET A 80 8.54 -0.68 1.25
CA MET A 80 9.77 0.08 1.45
C MET A 80 10.87 -0.55 0.61
N ARG A 81 11.60 0.27 -0.12
CA ARG A 81 12.68 -0.15 -1.02
C ARG A 81 13.84 0.82 -0.92
N THR A 82 15.01 0.43 -1.42
CA THR A 82 16.11 1.39 -1.51
C THR A 82 15.92 2.27 -2.73
N LYS A 83 16.37 3.51 -2.65
CA LYS A 83 16.32 4.45 -3.78
C LYS A 83 17.16 3.95 -4.95
N GLN A 84 18.28 3.24 -4.66
CA GLN A 84 19.15 2.67 -5.68
C GLN A 84 18.50 1.53 -6.45
N ASN A 85 17.60 0.77 -5.80
CA ASN A 85 17.01 -0.42 -6.41
C ASN A 85 15.52 -0.51 -6.08
N PRO A 86 14.71 0.42 -6.61
CA PRO A 86 13.29 0.55 -6.21
C PRO A 86 12.40 -0.59 -6.73
N THR A 87 12.89 -1.45 -7.62
CA THR A 87 12.15 -2.62 -8.08
C THR A 87 12.34 -3.84 -7.22
N GLN A 88 13.36 -3.82 -6.32
CA GLN A 88 13.67 -4.96 -5.46
C GLN A 88 12.96 -4.84 -4.13
N SER A 89 12.17 -5.85 -3.78
CA SER A 89 11.50 -5.93 -2.49
C SER A 89 12.51 -5.88 -1.34
N LEU A 90 12.21 -5.09 -0.32
CA LEU A 90 13.05 -5.00 0.87
C LEU A 90 12.22 -5.20 2.14
N VAL A 91 11.25 -4.34 2.41
CA VAL A 91 10.39 -4.40 3.58
C VAL A 91 8.93 -4.20 3.17
N THR A 92 8.04 -5.00 3.74
CA THR A 92 6.60 -4.80 3.60
C THR A 92 6.06 -4.23 4.90
N ILE A 93 5.28 -3.16 4.82
CA ILE A 93 4.74 -2.44 5.97
C ILE A 93 3.22 -2.55 5.97
N GLU A 94 2.64 -2.90 7.12
CA GLU A 94 1.20 -2.88 7.33
C GLU A 94 0.84 -1.78 8.31
N LEU A 95 -0.03 -0.86 7.89
CA LEU A 95 -0.63 0.15 8.76
C LEU A 95 -2.08 -0.20 9.04
N ARG A 96 -2.55 0.10 10.24
CA ARG A 96 -3.94 -0.05 10.65
C ARG A 96 -4.53 1.27 11.08
N LYS A 97 -5.85 1.34 11.06
CA LYS A 97 -6.60 2.52 11.47
C LYS A 97 -6.48 2.73 12.99
N ASP A 98 -6.37 3.99 13.37
CA ASP A 98 -6.54 4.43 14.75
C ASP A 98 -8.03 4.65 15.06
N ASP A 99 -8.33 5.16 16.25
CA ASP A 99 -9.71 5.39 16.69
C ASP A 99 -10.42 6.47 15.85
N ASN A 100 -9.66 7.32 15.16
CA ASN A 100 -10.19 8.36 14.28
C ASN A 100 -10.42 7.88 12.84
N GLY A 101 -10.06 6.64 12.53
CA GLY A 101 -10.18 6.08 11.19
C GLY A 101 -9.01 6.39 10.27
N ASP A 102 -7.93 6.93 10.79
CA ASP A 102 -6.72 7.26 10.02
C ASP A 102 -5.69 6.15 10.13
N TYR A 103 -4.97 5.88 9.05
CA TYR A 103 -3.94 4.84 9.03
C TYR A 103 -2.65 5.38 9.65
N THR A 104 -2.52 5.23 10.96
CA THR A 104 -1.39 5.76 11.75
C THR A 104 -0.69 4.70 12.58
N ILE A 105 -1.28 3.51 12.71
CA ILE A 105 -0.74 2.46 13.58
C ILE A 105 0.13 1.51 12.76
N LEU A 106 1.42 1.47 13.07
CA LEU A 106 2.35 0.54 12.47
C LEU A 106 2.12 -0.85 13.10
N ASN A 107 1.41 -1.72 12.38
CA ASN A 107 1.06 -3.03 12.90
C ASN A 107 2.15 -4.07 12.66
N GLN A 108 2.67 -4.14 11.44
CA GLN A 108 3.72 -5.09 11.07
C GLN A 108 4.69 -4.47 10.07
N LYS A 109 5.92 -4.96 10.10
CA LYS A 109 6.97 -4.60 9.16
C LYS A 109 7.96 -5.76 9.09
N TYR A 110 8.16 -6.30 7.90
CA TYR A 110 9.11 -7.40 7.74
C TYR A 110 9.91 -7.34 6.48
N GLN A 111 11.13 -7.88 6.57
CA GLN A 111 11.95 -8.24 5.43
C GLN A 111 11.57 -9.62 4.91
N ALA A 112 12.26 -10.05 3.84
CA ALA A 112 12.08 -11.39 3.26
C ALA A 112 12.10 -12.48 4.33
N ARG A 113 11.22 -13.48 4.18
CA ARG A 113 11.05 -14.60 5.11
C ARG A 113 10.62 -14.14 6.51
N ASN A 114 9.87 -13.04 6.58
CA ASN A 114 9.33 -12.47 7.83
C ASN A 114 10.42 -12.11 8.86
N ARG A 115 11.63 -11.76 8.39
CA ARG A 115 12.69 -11.30 9.29
C ARG A 115 12.44 -9.89 9.78
N ASP A 116 12.94 -9.60 10.97
CA ASP A 116 12.84 -8.28 11.58
C ASP A 116 13.64 -7.24 10.79
N CYS A 117 13.20 -6.00 10.86
CA CYS A 117 13.92 -4.87 10.27
C CYS A 117 15.16 -4.51 11.08
N THR A 118 16.15 -3.96 10.39
CA THR A 118 17.35 -3.42 11.05
C THR A 118 17.03 -2.13 11.79
N PRO A 119 17.87 -1.69 12.76
CA PRO A 119 17.67 -0.39 13.42
C PRO A 119 17.63 0.79 12.43
N GLU A 120 18.45 0.77 11.39
CA GLU A 120 18.45 1.81 10.35
C GLU A 120 17.12 1.85 9.59
N GLN A 121 16.60 0.68 9.22
CA GLN A 121 15.29 0.56 8.56
C GLN A 121 14.17 1.06 9.47
N ASN A 122 14.20 0.67 10.75
CA ASN A 122 13.21 1.13 11.73
C ASN A 122 13.21 2.65 11.89
N ASP A 123 14.38 3.26 11.94
CA ASP A 123 14.50 4.72 12.03
C ASP A 123 13.92 5.41 10.79
N ALA A 124 14.24 4.89 9.61
CA ALA A 124 13.72 5.43 8.37
C ALA A 124 12.19 5.30 8.29
N ILE A 125 11.64 4.17 8.73
CA ILE A 125 10.19 3.94 8.76
C ILE A 125 9.51 4.94 9.70
N ASP A 126 10.04 5.13 10.90
CA ASP A 126 9.47 6.05 11.88
C ASP A 126 9.43 7.49 11.35
N LYS A 127 10.52 7.93 10.75
CA LYS A 127 10.61 9.28 10.17
C LYS A 127 9.66 9.45 8.99
N TRP A 128 9.61 8.46 8.10
CA TRP A 128 8.69 8.48 6.97
C TRP A 128 7.25 8.56 7.44
N LEU A 129 6.85 7.70 8.39
CA LEU A 129 5.46 7.60 8.84
C LEU A 129 4.97 8.92 9.45
N LYS A 130 5.78 9.56 10.28
CA LYS A 130 5.44 10.86 10.87
C LYS A 130 5.19 11.91 9.79
N ARG A 131 6.08 11.99 8.80
CA ARG A 131 5.92 12.93 7.69
C ARG A 131 4.72 12.60 6.82
N ALA A 132 4.50 11.32 6.56
CA ALA A 132 3.39 10.86 5.74
C ALA A 132 2.05 11.21 6.39
N ILE A 133 1.89 10.92 7.67
CA ILE A 133 0.66 11.23 8.43
C ILE A 133 0.37 12.72 8.36
N ASN A 134 1.36 13.56 8.61
CA ASN A 134 1.19 15.02 8.58
C ASN A 134 0.82 15.51 7.19
N ARG A 135 1.50 15.00 6.15
CA ARG A 135 1.24 15.40 4.77
C ARG A 135 -0.16 14.98 4.31
N VAL A 136 -0.56 13.76 4.63
CA VAL A 136 -1.89 13.25 4.27
C VAL A 136 -2.98 14.07 4.95
N HIS A 137 -2.80 14.35 6.24
CA HIS A 137 -3.74 15.16 7.01
C HIS A 137 -3.94 16.54 6.36
N LYS A 138 -2.86 17.22 6.01
CA LYS A 138 -2.91 18.50 5.33
C LYS A 138 -3.61 18.39 3.97
N LYS A 139 -3.26 17.40 3.19
CA LYS A 139 -3.81 17.22 1.84
C LYS A 139 -5.31 16.95 1.87
N LEU A 140 -5.78 16.15 2.82
CA LEU A 140 -7.21 15.88 2.99
C LEU A 140 -8.00 17.10 3.44
N GLN A 141 -7.35 18.10 4.04
CA GLN A 141 -7.95 19.38 4.40
C GLN A 141 -7.88 20.41 3.28
N GLY A 142 -7.39 20.04 2.09
CA GLY A 142 -7.27 20.93 0.95
C GLY A 142 -6.05 21.85 1.00
N GLU A 143 -5.12 21.63 1.93
CA GLU A 143 -3.89 22.41 2.01
C GLU A 143 -2.86 21.92 0.99
N GLU A 144 -2.04 22.84 0.50
CA GLU A 144 -0.92 22.49 -0.36
C GLU A 144 0.17 21.82 0.47
N VAL A 145 0.81 20.80 -0.13
CA VAL A 145 1.94 20.10 0.47
C VAL A 145 3.13 20.19 -0.47
N GLU A 146 4.32 20.18 0.14
CA GLU A 146 5.56 20.22 -0.61
C GLU A 146 5.70 18.94 -1.45
N VAL A 147 6.11 19.10 -2.71
CA VAL A 147 6.32 17.97 -3.61
C VAL A 147 7.68 17.35 -3.35
N ASP A 148 7.72 16.03 -3.15
CA ASP A 148 8.96 15.28 -3.05
C ASP A 148 9.44 14.96 -4.48
N GLU A 149 10.35 15.77 -4.99
CA GLU A 149 10.86 15.64 -6.36
C GLU A 149 11.58 14.32 -6.57
N GLU A 150 12.32 13.86 -5.57
CA GLU A 150 13.02 12.57 -5.63
C GLU A 150 12.06 11.41 -5.77
N LEU A 151 10.96 11.42 -5.00
CA LEU A 151 9.90 10.43 -5.12
C LEU A 151 9.29 10.46 -6.51
N THR A 152 8.98 11.64 -7.03
CA THR A 152 8.39 11.80 -8.37
C THR A 152 9.30 11.20 -9.44
N GLU A 153 10.59 11.44 -9.35
CA GLU A 153 11.57 10.89 -10.29
C GLU A 153 11.63 9.36 -10.22
N ILE A 154 11.67 8.81 -9.01
CA ILE A 154 11.71 7.36 -8.82
C ILE A 154 10.43 6.70 -9.36
N LEU A 155 9.26 7.24 -9.04
CA LEU A 155 7.99 6.71 -9.53
C LEU A 155 7.90 6.76 -11.05
N SER A 156 8.45 7.80 -11.67
CA SER A 156 8.51 7.94 -13.12
C SER A 156 9.27 6.78 -13.77
N THR A 157 10.39 6.34 -13.15
CA THR A 157 11.18 5.23 -13.68
C THR A 157 10.45 3.88 -13.54
N LEU A 158 9.52 3.76 -12.58
CA LEU A 158 8.80 2.51 -12.35
C LEU A 158 7.59 2.32 -13.28
N GLU A 159 7.14 3.36 -13.95
CA GLU A 159 6.00 3.31 -14.86
C GLU A 159 6.35 2.77 -16.25
N ASP A 160 7.61 2.63 -16.56
CA ASP A 160 8.09 2.17 -17.87
C ASP A 160 8.18 0.63 -17.95
#